data_e11074c6866c527b8acae04bf9e23b03
#
_entry.id   e11074c6866c527b8acae04bf9e23b03
#
_cell.length_a   1.000
_cell.length_b   1.000
_cell.length_c   1.000
_cell.angle_alpha   90.00
_cell.angle_beta   90.00
_cell.angle_gamma   90.00
#
_symmetry.space_group_name_H-M   'P 1'
#
loop_
_entity.id
_entity.type
_entity.pdbx_description
1 polymer ?
#
loop_
_entity_poly.entity_id
_entity_poly.type
_entity_poly.pdbx_seq_one_letter_code
_entity_poly.pdbx_strand_id
1 'polypeptide(L)'
;YILMKARGKEVDIIPPVKLDLDFLDTSGYAVLPIESKAIPVDTLTEAAEDRPMSDLKITQTLDERRSGEGRLVLEVKATATGLIPRFDDILEVPIGGFEVIETQDQGVSVSAFDPSSNAIQMISEREWLIELKAGEEAGKPESFEFFSTPVDAANMEYKRYNDADLVVVEKIVSLENQYGT
;
A
#
# COMPACT_ATOMS: atom_id res chain seq x y z
N TYR A 1 4.24 -10.44 -13.12
CA TYR A 1 4.71 -9.06 -13.33
C TYR A 1 5.82 -8.76 -12.34
N ILE A 2 6.83 -7.99 -12.76
CA ILE A 2 7.92 -7.54 -11.91
C ILE A 2 7.91 -6.02 -11.97
N LEU A 3 7.72 -5.38 -10.81
CA LEU A 3 7.80 -3.95 -10.67
C LEU A 3 9.23 -3.57 -10.29
N MET A 4 9.83 -2.68 -11.05
CA MET A 4 11.21 -2.26 -10.84
C MET A 4 11.28 -0.74 -10.67
N LYS A 5 12.14 -0.29 -9.75
CA LYS A 5 12.48 1.12 -9.57
C LYS A 5 13.96 1.31 -9.89
N ALA A 6 14.28 2.25 -10.76
CA ALA A 6 15.65 2.64 -10.98
C ALA A 6 16.28 3.18 -9.69
N ARG A 7 17.50 2.74 -9.38
CA ARG A 7 18.22 3.18 -8.17
C ARG A 7 18.83 4.57 -8.31
N GLY A 8 19.03 5.02 -9.54
CA GLY A 8 19.61 6.31 -9.85
C GLY A 8 19.47 6.65 -11.33
N LYS A 9 19.87 7.85 -11.70
CA LYS A 9 19.81 8.36 -13.09
C LYS A 9 20.81 7.66 -14.04
N GLU A 10 21.76 6.94 -13.50
CA GLU A 10 22.77 6.16 -14.24
C GLU A 10 22.23 4.80 -14.74
N VAL A 11 21.02 4.42 -14.33
CA VAL A 11 20.41 3.16 -14.78
C VAL A 11 19.79 3.37 -16.14
N ASP A 12 20.40 2.84 -17.17
CA ASP A 12 19.99 2.95 -18.58
C ASP A 12 19.50 1.64 -19.19
N ILE A 13 19.55 0.55 -18.42
CA ILE A 13 19.22 -0.79 -18.91
C ILE A 13 18.58 -1.65 -17.83
N ILE A 14 17.56 -2.41 -18.20
CA ILE A 14 17.11 -3.58 -17.43
C ILE A 14 17.90 -4.78 -17.95
N PRO A 15 18.72 -5.42 -17.11
CA PRO A 15 19.52 -6.57 -17.54
C PRO A 15 18.65 -7.75 -17.97
N PRO A 16 19.20 -8.68 -18.78
CA PRO A 16 18.50 -9.89 -19.13
C PRO A 16 18.08 -10.68 -17.88
N VAL A 17 16.85 -11.19 -17.91
CA VAL A 17 16.36 -12.13 -16.91
C VAL A 17 16.66 -13.53 -17.38
N LYS A 18 17.34 -14.31 -16.53
CA LYS A 18 17.62 -15.74 -16.79
C LYS A 18 16.63 -16.58 -16.00
N LEU A 19 16.08 -17.56 -16.69
CA LEU A 19 15.16 -18.54 -16.13
C LEU A 19 15.65 -19.94 -16.53
N ASP A 20 15.97 -20.76 -15.55
CA ASP A 20 16.29 -22.17 -15.76
C ASP A 20 15.03 -22.99 -15.49
N LEU A 21 14.52 -23.67 -16.52
CA LEU A 21 13.39 -24.57 -16.40
C LEU A 21 13.90 -26.01 -16.25
N ASP A 22 13.65 -26.57 -15.07
CA ASP A 22 14.03 -27.95 -14.75
C ASP A 22 12.92 -28.92 -15.15
N PHE A 23 13.27 -29.93 -15.95
CA PHE A 23 12.37 -30.98 -16.34
C PHE A 23 12.90 -32.31 -15.84
N LEU A 24 12.05 -33.10 -15.23
CA LEU A 24 12.32 -34.48 -14.88
C LEU A 24 11.23 -35.34 -15.48
N ASP A 25 11.62 -36.26 -16.35
CA ASP A 25 10.73 -37.27 -16.92
C ASP A 25 11.36 -38.67 -16.85
N THR A 26 10.71 -39.65 -17.45
CA THR A 26 11.20 -41.04 -17.49
C THR A 26 12.48 -41.22 -18.29
N SER A 27 12.87 -40.25 -19.11
CA SER A 27 14.09 -40.26 -19.92
C SER A 27 15.29 -39.61 -19.22
N GLY A 28 15.05 -38.85 -18.16
CA GLY A 28 16.10 -38.20 -17.34
C GLY A 28 15.78 -36.76 -16.93
N TYR A 29 16.82 -36.10 -16.43
CA TYR A 29 16.78 -34.70 -16.01
C TYR A 29 17.35 -33.80 -17.09
N ALA A 30 16.63 -32.72 -17.40
CA ALA A 30 17.05 -31.72 -18.36
C ALA A 30 16.81 -30.30 -17.79
N VAL A 31 17.75 -29.41 -18.06
CA VAL A 31 17.62 -27.97 -17.72
C VAL A 31 17.55 -27.21 -19.05
N LEU A 32 16.51 -26.42 -19.22
CA LEU A 32 16.36 -25.50 -20.34
C LEU A 32 16.60 -24.07 -19.87
N PRO A 33 17.77 -23.49 -20.14
CA PRO A 33 18.04 -22.09 -19.83
C PRO A 33 17.32 -21.20 -20.85
N ILE A 34 16.55 -20.23 -20.34
CA ILE A 34 15.90 -19.19 -21.14
C ILE A 34 16.45 -17.85 -20.67
N GLU A 35 16.81 -16.99 -21.60
CA GLU A 35 17.30 -15.65 -21.29
C GLU A 35 16.51 -14.62 -22.11
N SER A 36 16.01 -13.57 -21.43
CA SER A 36 15.38 -12.45 -22.09
C SER A 36 16.42 -11.55 -22.74
N LYS A 37 16.00 -10.67 -23.64
CA LYS A 37 16.85 -9.57 -24.08
C LYS A 37 16.92 -8.50 -23.00
N ALA A 38 18.02 -7.77 -22.95
CA ALA A 38 18.11 -6.54 -22.18
C ALA A 38 17.15 -5.49 -22.73
N ILE A 39 16.58 -4.66 -21.84
CA ILE A 39 15.62 -3.62 -22.21
C ILE A 39 16.26 -2.27 -21.88
N PRO A 40 16.52 -1.39 -22.88
CA PRO A 40 16.98 -0.03 -22.59
C PRO A 40 15.85 0.76 -21.90
N VAL A 41 16.23 1.56 -20.91
CA VAL A 41 15.32 2.44 -20.18
C VAL A 41 15.90 3.86 -20.16
N ASP A 42 15.04 4.84 -20.22
CA ASP A 42 15.43 6.24 -20.06
C ASP A 42 15.04 6.69 -18.64
N THR A 43 16.04 6.91 -17.79
CA THR A 43 15.88 7.40 -16.43
C THR A 43 16.30 8.86 -16.26
N LEU A 44 16.63 9.55 -17.38
CA LEU A 44 17.07 10.93 -17.40
C LEU A 44 15.93 11.93 -17.57
N THR A 45 14.71 11.45 -17.82
CA THR A 45 13.54 12.30 -18.02
C THR A 45 13.25 13.10 -16.75
N GLU A 46 13.18 14.42 -16.85
CA GLU A 46 12.91 15.33 -15.73
C GLU A 46 11.54 15.13 -15.08
N ALA A 47 10.65 14.38 -15.73
CA ALA A 47 9.37 13.90 -15.17
C ALA A 47 9.52 12.99 -13.93
N ALA A 48 10.75 12.78 -13.45
CA ALA A 48 11.03 11.97 -12.26
C ALA A 48 10.60 12.63 -10.93
N GLU A 49 10.24 13.91 -10.93
CA GLU A 49 9.68 14.56 -9.74
C GLU A 49 8.21 14.20 -9.57
N ASP A 50 7.48 14.04 -10.67
CA ASP A 50 6.12 13.53 -10.65
C ASP A 50 6.16 12.01 -10.76
N ARG A 51 6.03 11.34 -9.65
CA ARG A 51 5.79 9.89 -9.68
C ARG A 51 4.55 9.67 -10.55
N PRO A 52 4.63 8.82 -11.59
CA PRO A 52 3.50 8.58 -12.48
C PRO A 52 2.40 7.82 -11.74
N MET A 53 1.67 8.54 -10.92
CA MET A 53 0.54 8.04 -10.15
C MET A 53 -0.65 8.97 -10.36
N SER A 54 -1.78 8.39 -10.72
CA SER A 54 -3.06 9.11 -10.82
C SER A 54 -4.17 8.29 -10.17
N ASP A 55 -5.31 8.95 -9.96
CA ASP A 55 -6.52 8.31 -9.44
C ASP A 55 -6.31 7.60 -8.10
N LEU A 56 -5.52 8.21 -7.21
CA LEU A 56 -5.24 7.66 -5.88
C LEU A 56 -6.53 7.57 -5.07
N LYS A 57 -6.87 6.34 -4.68
CA LYS A 57 -7.94 6.06 -3.72
C LYS A 57 -7.32 5.43 -2.49
N ILE A 58 -7.64 5.97 -1.31
CA ILE A 58 -7.19 5.46 -0.02
C ILE A 58 -8.42 5.08 0.81
N THR A 59 -8.52 3.83 1.18
CA THR A 59 -9.52 3.33 2.12
C THR A 59 -8.85 3.02 3.44
N GLN A 60 -9.34 3.60 4.52
CA GLN A 60 -8.88 3.33 5.87
C GLN A 60 -9.99 2.63 6.64
N THR A 61 -9.67 1.50 7.24
CA THR A 61 -10.65 0.67 7.96
C THR A 61 -10.20 0.48 9.41
N LEU A 62 -10.97 1.00 10.35
CA LEU A 62 -10.76 0.76 11.77
C LEU A 62 -11.34 -0.62 12.12
N ASP A 63 -10.47 -1.56 12.51
CA ASP A 63 -10.89 -2.91 12.88
C ASP A 63 -11.06 -3.04 14.40
N GLU A 64 -12.26 -2.81 14.86
CA GLU A 64 -12.61 -2.90 16.28
C GLU A 64 -12.57 -4.32 16.84
N ARG A 65 -12.68 -5.33 15.97
CA ARG A 65 -12.61 -6.75 16.37
C ARG A 65 -11.23 -7.14 16.87
N ARG A 66 -10.19 -6.39 16.44
CA ARG A 66 -8.80 -6.55 16.85
C ARG A 66 -8.37 -5.52 17.89
N SER A 67 -9.28 -4.60 18.25
CA SER A 67 -9.01 -3.55 19.22
C SER A 67 -9.19 -4.10 20.64
N GLY A 68 -8.37 -3.62 21.55
CA GLY A 68 -8.48 -3.98 22.97
C GLY A 68 -7.28 -3.45 23.77
N GLU A 69 -7.42 -3.33 25.07
CA GLU A 69 -6.38 -2.88 25.99
C GLU A 69 -5.74 -1.53 25.62
N GLY A 70 -6.55 -0.60 25.10
CA GLY A 70 -6.08 0.72 24.65
C GLY A 70 -5.36 0.72 23.30
N ARG A 71 -5.46 -0.37 22.54
CA ARG A 71 -4.90 -0.50 21.20
C ARG A 71 -6.01 -0.49 20.15
N LEU A 72 -5.71 0.10 19.01
CA LEU A 72 -6.54 0.07 17.81
C LEU A 72 -5.75 -0.51 16.65
N VAL A 73 -6.44 -1.18 15.75
CA VAL A 73 -5.88 -1.69 14.50
C VAL A 73 -6.52 -0.95 13.33
N LEU A 74 -5.70 -0.31 12.52
CA LEU A 74 -6.11 0.40 11.32
C LEU A 74 -5.54 -0.32 10.08
N GLU A 75 -6.42 -0.77 9.21
CA GLU A 75 -6.06 -1.27 7.89
C GLU A 75 -6.11 -0.12 6.89
N VAL A 76 -5.05 0.10 6.15
CA VAL A 76 -4.98 1.11 5.09
C VAL A 76 -4.72 0.42 3.77
N LYS A 77 -5.62 0.66 2.81
CA LYS A 77 -5.49 0.17 1.45
C LYS A 77 -5.46 1.34 0.48
N ALA A 78 -4.41 1.42 -0.30
CA ALA A 78 -4.28 2.37 -1.39
C ALA A 78 -4.36 1.67 -2.74
N THR A 79 -5.07 2.27 -3.70
CA THR A 79 -5.09 1.87 -5.11
C THR A 79 -4.84 3.08 -5.99
N ALA A 80 -4.07 2.91 -7.05
CA ALA A 80 -3.80 3.99 -8.01
C ALA A 80 -3.45 3.43 -9.38
N THR A 81 -3.62 4.25 -10.41
CA THR A 81 -2.97 4.05 -11.70
C THR A 81 -1.51 4.43 -11.56
N GLY A 82 -0.59 3.51 -11.85
CA GLY A 82 0.85 3.68 -11.63
C GLY A 82 1.34 3.05 -10.32
N LEU A 83 2.46 3.54 -9.80
CA LEU A 83 3.12 2.96 -8.62
C LEU A 83 2.73 3.72 -7.35
N ILE A 84 2.14 3.02 -6.39
CA ILE A 84 1.82 3.61 -5.09
C ILE A 84 3.12 3.84 -4.29
N PRO A 85 3.34 5.07 -3.77
CA PRO A 85 4.47 5.43 -2.94
C PRO A 85 4.48 4.70 -1.59
N ARG A 86 5.45 5.05 -0.74
CA ARG A 86 5.48 4.58 0.65
C ARG A 86 4.41 5.30 1.47
N PHE A 87 4.10 4.72 2.63
CA PHE A 87 3.13 5.25 3.57
C PHE A 87 3.34 6.74 3.89
N ASP A 88 4.54 7.11 4.30
CA ASP A 88 4.89 8.48 4.71
C ASP A 88 4.82 9.52 3.58
N ASP A 89 4.77 9.05 2.33
CA ASP A 89 4.64 9.92 1.16
C ASP A 89 3.17 10.27 0.84
N ILE A 90 2.21 9.49 1.37
CA ILE A 90 0.78 9.61 1.01
C ILE A 90 -0.16 9.81 2.20
N LEU A 91 0.30 9.59 3.42
CA LEU A 91 -0.51 9.75 4.62
C LEU A 91 0.23 10.52 5.71
N GLU A 92 -0.53 11.34 6.41
CA GLU A 92 -0.11 12.08 7.58
C GLU A 92 -0.84 11.55 8.81
N VAL A 93 -0.07 11.12 9.80
CA VAL A 93 -0.61 10.66 11.08
C VAL A 93 -1.14 11.88 11.84
N PRO A 94 -2.40 11.90 12.30
CA PRO A 94 -2.94 13.01 13.05
C PRO A 94 -2.21 13.19 14.39
N ILE A 95 -1.99 14.44 14.75
CA ILE A 95 -1.40 14.82 16.03
C ILE A 95 -2.50 14.77 17.08
N GLY A 96 -2.71 13.65 17.74
CA GLY A 96 -3.65 13.61 18.84
C GLY A 96 -4.11 12.23 19.28
N GLY A 97 -3.93 11.93 20.54
CA GLY A 97 -4.56 10.83 21.24
C GLY A 97 -3.99 9.43 21.01
N PHE A 98 -3.40 9.17 19.85
CA PHE A 98 -2.84 7.85 19.51
C PHE A 98 -1.41 7.97 18.96
N GLU A 99 -0.61 6.98 19.31
CA GLU A 99 0.75 6.77 18.81
C GLU A 99 0.79 5.53 17.93
N VAL A 100 1.50 5.60 16.80
CA VAL A 100 1.77 4.44 15.96
C VAL A 100 2.82 3.57 16.64
N ILE A 101 2.46 2.32 16.98
CA ILE A 101 3.36 1.34 17.58
C ILE A 101 4.08 0.56 16.49
N GLU A 102 3.33 0.12 15.49
CA GLU A 102 3.84 -0.73 14.43
C GLU A 102 3.13 -0.41 13.11
N THR A 103 3.89 -0.44 12.03
CA THR A 103 3.34 -0.37 10.67
C THR A 103 3.89 -1.55 9.88
N GLN A 104 3.03 -2.47 9.50
CA GLN A 104 3.36 -3.61 8.66
C GLN A 104 2.97 -3.29 7.21
N ASP A 105 3.96 -3.14 6.34
CA ASP A 105 3.77 -2.92 4.90
C ASP A 105 3.67 -4.27 4.19
N GLN A 106 2.53 -4.55 3.58
CA GLN A 106 2.29 -5.78 2.82
C GLN A 106 2.92 -5.74 1.41
N GLY A 107 3.52 -4.60 1.06
CA GLY A 107 4.13 -4.38 -0.24
C GLY A 107 3.15 -3.94 -1.32
N VAL A 108 3.68 -3.76 -2.53
CA VAL A 108 2.91 -3.34 -3.70
C VAL A 108 2.57 -4.56 -4.55
N SER A 109 1.32 -4.67 -4.94
CA SER A 109 0.85 -5.65 -5.92
C SER A 109 0.19 -4.96 -7.12
N VAL A 110 0.11 -5.66 -8.25
CA VAL A 110 -0.66 -5.21 -9.42
C VAL A 110 -2.03 -5.84 -9.35
N SER A 111 -3.08 -5.03 -9.18
CA SER A 111 -4.45 -5.50 -9.07
C SER A 111 -5.15 -5.61 -10.44
N ALA A 112 -4.77 -4.74 -11.40
CA ALA A 112 -5.27 -4.81 -12.77
C ALA A 112 -4.22 -4.31 -13.77
N PHE A 113 -4.33 -4.82 -15.00
CA PHE A 113 -3.45 -4.49 -16.11
C PHE A 113 -4.26 -4.50 -17.40
N ASP A 114 -4.25 -3.39 -18.14
CA ASP A 114 -4.89 -3.32 -19.46
C ASP A 114 -3.82 -3.28 -20.55
N PRO A 115 -3.57 -4.42 -21.23
CA PRO A 115 -2.59 -4.50 -22.31
C PRO A 115 -3.10 -3.89 -23.63
N SER A 116 -4.38 -3.56 -23.73
CA SER A 116 -5.01 -3.05 -24.95
C SER A 116 -4.92 -1.53 -25.08
N SER A 117 -4.58 -0.82 -24.02
CA SER A 117 -4.40 0.63 -24.07
C SER A 117 -3.04 0.97 -24.71
N ASN A 118 -2.99 2.05 -25.54
CA ASN A 118 -1.75 2.53 -26.15
C ASN A 118 -0.71 2.99 -25.11
N ALA A 119 -1.15 3.31 -23.89
CA ALA A 119 -0.33 3.49 -22.71
C ALA A 119 -0.69 2.35 -21.75
N ILE A 120 0.24 1.46 -21.51
CA ILE A 120 0.05 0.36 -20.56
C ILE A 120 -0.33 0.96 -19.21
N GLN A 121 -1.61 0.87 -18.86
CA GLN A 121 -2.11 1.32 -17.58
C GLN A 121 -2.06 0.16 -16.61
N MET A 122 -1.33 0.35 -15.53
CA MET A 122 -1.21 -0.60 -14.45
C MET A 122 -1.89 -0.01 -13.22
N ILE A 123 -2.85 -0.73 -12.67
CA ILE A 123 -3.44 -0.39 -11.38
C ILE A 123 -2.68 -1.16 -10.32
N SER A 124 -2.02 -0.44 -9.44
CA SER A 124 -1.33 -1.02 -8.29
C SER A 124 -2.17 -0.88 -7.04
N GLU A 125 -1.89 -1.77 -6.11
CA GLU A 125 -2.50 -1.82 -4.78
C GLU A 125 -1.40 -2.00 -3.74
N ARG A 126 -1.52 -1.31 -2.61
CA ARG A 126 -0.63 -1.44 -1.47
C ARG A 126 -1.43 -1.40 -0.19
N GLU A 127 -1.11 -2.29 0.73
CA GLU A 127 -1.81 -2.41 2.00
C GLU A 127 -0.84 -2.26 3.16
N TRP A 128 -1.31 -1.60 4.22
CA TRP A 128 -0.60 -1.48 5.49
C TRP A 128 -1.54 -1.85 6.63
N LEU A 129 -0.99 -2.54 7.60
CA LEU A 129 -1.62 -2.78 8.88
C LEU A 129 -0.91 -1.93 9.94
N ILE A 130 -1.65 -1.09 10.63
CA ILE A 130 -1.10 -0.13 11.58
C ILE A 130 -1.68 -0.43 12.94
N GLU A 131 -0.80 -0.66 13.91
CA GLU A 131 -1.17 -0.78 15.31
C GLU A 131 -0.96 0.56 16.01
N LEU A 132 -2.01 1.05 16.66
CA LEU A 132 -2.07 2.31 17.37
C LEU A 132 -2.29 2.06 18.85
N LYS A 133 -1.71 2.89 19.71
CA LYS A 133 -1.93 2.88 21.16
C LYS A 133 -2.35 4.27 21.62
N ALA A 134 -3.26 4.33 22.57
CA ALA A 134 -3.59 5.59 23.23
C ALA A 134 -2.35 6.15 23.93
N GLY A 135 -2.04 7.42 23.66
CA GLY A 135 -0.92 8.12 24.28
C GLY A 135 -1.11 8.25 25.80
N GLU A 136 -0.02 8.20 26.56
CA GLU A 136 -0.07 8.22 28.02
C GLU A 136 -0.70 9.51 28.58
N GLU A 137 -0.55 10.63 27.89
CA GLU A 137 -1.10 11.93 28.30
C GLU A 137 -2.56 12.13 27.87
N ALA A 138 -3.05 11.36 26.91
CA ALA A 138 -4.39 11.54 26.34
C ALA A 138 -5.51 10.88 27.17
N GLY A 139 -5.17 10.08 28.17
CA GLY A 139 -6.13 9.31 28.93
C GLY A 139 -6.82 8.24 28.05
N LYS A 140 -8.16 8.09 28.18
CA LYS A 140 -8.96 7.27 27.29
C LYS A 140 -9.52 8.15 26.16
N PRO A 141 -9.02 8.05 24.92
CA PRO A 141 -9.56 8.84 23.81
C PRO A 141 -11.04 8.50 23.56
N GLU A 142 -11.86 9.53 23.46
CA GLU A 142 -13.30 9.38 23.19
C GLU A 142 -13.60 9.25 21.69
N SER A 143 -12.63 9.60 20.84
CA SER A 143 -12.78 9.56 19.39
C SER A 143 -11.48 9.17 18.71
N PHE A 144 -11.59 8.67 17.49
CA PHE A 144 -10.49 8.40 16.59
C PHE A 144 -10.64 9.25 15.33
N GLU A 145 -9.56 9.93 14.93
CA GLU A 145 -9.46 10.64 13.66
C GLU A 145 -8.61 9.84 12.69
N PHE A 146 -9.19 9.52 11.53
CA PHE A 146 -8.47 8.86 10.44
C PHE A 146 -7.37 9.75 9.85
N PHE A 147 -6.36 9.16 9.28
CA PHE A 147 -5.20 9.85 8.72
C PHE A 147 -5.60 10.73 7.54
N SER A 148 -4.92 11.86 7.42
CA SER A 148 -5.06 12.77 6.28
C SER A 148 -4.08 12.39 5.16
N THR A 149 -4.26 12.97 3.98
CA THR A 149 -3.31 12.82 2.87
C THR A 149 -2.83 14.20 2.40
N PRO A 150 -1.53 14.36 2.14
CA PRO A 150 -1.01 15.56 1.49
C PRO A 150 -1.19 15.53 -0.04
N VAL A 151 -1.67 14.40 -0.58
CA VAL A 151 -1.84 14.25 -2.04
C VAL A 151 -3.13 14.91 -2.49
N ASP A 152 -3.01 15.92 -3.35
CA ASP A 152 -4.14 16.59 -3.95
C ASP A 152 -4.98 15.61 -4.78
N ALA A 153 -6.30 15.82 -4.78
CA ALA A 153 -7.28 15.02 -5.52
C ALA A 153 -7.32 13.53 -5.15
N ALA A 154 -6.73 13.11 -4.04
CA ALA A 154 -6.89 11.74 -3.54
C ALA A 154 -8.33 11.51 -3.05
N ASN A 155 -8.89 10.36 -3.41
CA ASN A 155 -10.21 9.94 -2.94
C ASN A 155 -10.06 9.17 -1.62
N MET A 156 -10.55 9.75 -0.54
CA MET A 156 -10.48 9.16 0.80
C MET A 156 -11.81 8.50 1.17
N GLU A 157 -11.75 7.26 1.65
CA GLU A 157 -12.89 6.52 2.17
C GLU A 157 -12.57 5.97 3.56
N TYR A 158 -13.47 6.17 4.51
CA TYR A 158 -13.31 5.73 5.90
C TYR A 158 -14.34 4.65 6.22
N LYS A 159 -13.87 3.57 6.83
CA LYS A 159 -14.70 2.43 7.21
C LYS A 159 -14.42 2.01 8.64
N ARG A 160 -15.38 1.33 9.22
CA ARG A 160 -15.28 0.76 10.55
C ARG A 160 -15.92 -0.62 10.55
N TYR A 161 -15.24 -1.60 11.13
CA TYR A 161 -15.88 -2.85 11.49
C TYR A 161 -16.60 -2.65 12.82
N ASN A 162 -17.93 -2.79 12.79
CA ASN A 162 -18.78 -2.86 13.96
C ASN A 162 -19.28 -4.29 14.06
N ASP A 163 -18.74 -5.05 14.99
CA ASP A 163 -18.91 -6.51 15.09
C ASP A 163 -18.57 -7.23 13.76
N ALA A 164 -19.57 -7.70 13.03
CA ALA A 164 -19.37 -8.39 11.75
C ALA A 164 -19.55 -7.49 10.52
N ASP A 165 -20.11 -6.29 10.71
CA ASP A 165 -20.50 -5.42 9.61
C ASP A 165 -19.43 -4.35 9.31
N LEU A 166 -19.12 -4.20 8.04
CA LEU A 166 -18.26 -3.12 7.55
C LEU A 166 -19.13 -1.94 7.13
N VAL A 167 -19.00 -0.84 7.84
CA VAL A 167 -19.80 0.37 7.59
C VAL A 167 -18.90 1.55 7.17
N VAL A 168 -19.40 2.39 6.26
CA VAL A 168 -18.76 3.65 5.90
C VAL A 168 -19.05 4.67 6.99
N VAL A 169 -18.03 5.42 7.38
CA VAL A 169 -18.10 6.40 8.47
C VAL A 169 -17.48 7.72 8.07
N GLU A 170 -17.66 8.74 8.89
CA GLU A 170 -16.98 10.03 8.77
C GLU A 170 -15.51 9.94 9.22
N LYS A 171 -14.71 10.96 8.89
CA LYS A 171 -13.28 11.04 9.22
C LYS A 171 -13.00 10.92 10.73
N ILE A 172 -13.94 11.34 11.57
CA ILE A 172 -13.85 11.23 13.03
C ILE A 172 -14.95 10.30 13.52
N VAL A 173 -14.58 9.29 14.27
CA VAL A 173 -15.52 8.32 14.85
C VAL A 173 -15.43 8.29 16.38
N SER A 174 -16.58 8.11 17.04
CA SER A 174 -16.62 7.92 18.50
C SER A 174 -16.16 6.51 18.89
N LEU A 175 -15.41 6.41 19.98
CA LEU A 175 -14.89 5.16 20.56
C LEU A 175 -15.64 4.72 21.83
N GLU A 176 -16.83 5.22 22.08
CA GLU A 176 -17.56 5.11 23.35
C GLU A 176 -17.69 3.69 23.93
N ASN A 177 -17.54 2.65 23.11
CA ASN A 177 -17.73 1.25 23.55
C ASN A 177 -16.46 0.38 23.48
N GLN A 178 -15.31 0.88 23.07
CA GLN A 178 -14.15 0.04 22.76
C GLN A 178 -13.17 -0.18 23.90
N TYR A 179 -13.21 0.67 24.87
CA TYR A 179 -12.40 0.54 26.10
C TYR A 179 -13.23 -0.04 27.24
N GLY A 180 -13.89 -1.17 26.97
CA GLY A 180 -14.61 -1.91 28.00
C GLY A 180 -13.77 -2.06 29.26
N THR A 181 -14.41 -1.84 30.37
CA THR A 181 -13.90 -1.97 31.75
C THR A 181 -13.12 -3.25 31.99
#